data_5754fb296361eb57d94599dd9166461c
#
_entry.id   5754fb296361eb57d94599dd9166461c
#
_cell.length_a   1.000
_cell.length_b   1.000
_cell.length_c   1.000
_cell.angle_alpha   90.00
_cell.angle_beta   90.00
_cell.angle_gamma   90.00
#
_symmetry.space_group_name_H-M   'P 1'
#
loop_
_entity.id
_entity.type
_entity.pdbx_description
1 polymer ?
#
loop_
_entity_poly.entity_id
_entity_poly.type
_entity_poly.pdbx_seq_one_letter_code
_entity_poly.pdbx_strand_id
1 'polypeptide(L)'
;MPVFTFSGKNASGEKVSGERVAVNKQVLANQLRREQITAPTIREKGKEFALPTFGSGKVKVKEIAIFFRQFSVMIDAGLPLVQCLEILAANQENLAFQKTLTGVRTTVEGGATLANAMRQYPKVFDDLTTNMIEAGETGGILDIILQRLATYVEKAVKLKAAVKSALIYPIAVVSMATLIVGALLKWVVPIFANMFVGMGVSLPLPTRVVIGLSAFIGQFWWFFIIGVVGIFIGFRQIRKDRRGKYWMDYAMLKMPVIGLLLRKIAVARFTRTLGTLITSGVPILEGLTITARTSGNAVLEEALMKVRKAIEEGRTIVDPLRECGVFPNMVTQMIGVGEATGAMDSMLQKIADFYEDEVDAATKDMLAMLEPIIIGILGVSIGGIVISLYMPLFSMISKMSG
;
A
#
# COMPACT_ATOMS: atom_id res chain seq x y z
N MET A 1 -0.43 -40.60 -5.46
CA MET A 1 0.13 -41.63 -6.32
C MET A 1 0.88 -40.92 -7.46
N PRO A 2 2.06 -41.41 -7.90
CA PRO A 2 2.80 -40.76 -8.98
C PRO A 2 2.07 -40.90 -10.32
N VAL A 3 2.11 -39.81 -11.12
CA VAL A 3 1.57 -39.79 -12.49
C VAL A 3 2.70 -40.10 -13.46
N PHE A 4 2.49 -41.02 -14.35
CA PHE A 4 3.45 -41.40 -15.37
C PHE A 4 2.95 -41.01 -16.75
N THR A 5 3.82 -40.44 -17.58
CA THR A 5 3.60 -40.24 -19.02
C THR A 5 4.15 -41.44 -19.75
N PHE A 6 3.37 -41.98 -20.69
CA PHE A 6 3.83 -43.08 -21.54
C PHE A 6 3.66 -42.72 -23.03
N SER A 7 4.53 -43.28 -23.81
CA SER A 7 4.46 -43.24 -25.28
C SER A 7 4.87 -44.60 -25.82
N GLY A 8 4.01 -45.21 -26.64
CA GLY A 8 4.22 -46.55 -27.22
C GLY A 8 3.51 -46.65 -28.59
N LYS A 9 3.48 -47.88 -29.16
CA LYS A 9 2.73 -48.16 -30.40
C LYS A 9 1.63 -49.17 -30.11
N ASN A 10 0.43 -48.97 -30.64
CA ASN A 10 -0.65 -49.94 -30.57
C ASN A 10 -0.41 -51.12 -31.53
N ALA A 11 -1.29 -52.12 -31.53
CA ALA A 11 -1.20 -53.29 -32.46
C ALA A 11 -1.29 -52.90 -33.95
N SER A 12 -1.84 -51.73 -34.29
CA SER A 12 -1.91 -51.17 -35.62
C SER A 12 -0.65 -50.36 -36.02
N GLY A 13 0.36 -50.22 -35.14
CA GLY A 13 1.59 -49.47 -35.42
C GLY A 13 1.50 -47.95 -35.20
N GLU A 14 0.36 -47.42 -34.77
CA GLU A 14 0.17 -46.00 -34.46
C GLU A 14 0.77 -45.62 -33.11
N LYS A 15 1.34 -44.41 -33.02
CA LYS A 15 1.88 -43.89 -31.75
C LYS A 15 0.73 -43.50 -30.83
N VAL A 16 0.70 -44.12 -29.66
CA VAL A 16 -0.22 -43.77 -28.54
C VAL A 16 0.59 -43.18 -27.41
N SER A 17 0.19 -42.00 -26.96
CA SER A 17 0.78 -41.35 -25.78
C SER A 17 -0.32 -40.89 -24.85
N GLY A 18 -0.06 -40.94 -23.53
CA GLY A 18 -1.05 -40.54 -22.52
C GLY A 18 -0.42 -40.44 -21.13
N GLU A 19 -1.25 -39.99 -20.17
CA GLU A 19 -0.88 -39.93 -18.75
C GLU A 19 -1.74 -40.90 -17.95
N ARG A 20 -1.09 -41.65 -17.03
CA ARG A 20 -1.80 -42.54 -16.10
C ARG A 20 -1.19 -42.53 -14.71
N VAL A 21 -2.03 -42.73 -13.72
CA VAL A 21 -1.65 -42.88 -12.32
C VAL A 21 -1.33 -44.35 -12.04
N ALA A 22 -0.16 -44.62 -11.54
CA ALA A 22 0.22 -45.98 -11.14
C ALA A 22 1.10 -45.95 -9.87
N VAL A 23 1.11 -47.03 -9.12
CA VAL A 23 1.90 -47.14 -7.90
C VAL A 23 3.40 -47.25 -8.22
N ASN A 24 3.74 -47.89 -9.37
CA ASN A 24 5.12 -48.09 -9.80
C ASN A 24 5.15 -48.18 -11.34
N LYS A 25 6.30 -47.84 -11.94
CA LYS A 25 6.57 -47.91 -13.38
C LYS A 25 6.35 -49.34 -13.95
N GLN A 26 6.66 -50.38 -13.18
CA GLN A 26 6.47 -51.78 -13.58
C GLN A 26 4.99 -52.17 -13.67
N VAL A 27 4.16 -51.68 -12.76
CA VAL A 27 2.70 -51.92 -12.76
C VAL A 27 2.07 -51.30 -13.99
N LEU A 28 2.48 -50.07 -14.33
CA LEU A 28 1.98 -49.37 -15.52
C LEU A 28 2.46 -50.10 -16.80
N ALA A 29 3.72 -50.54 -16.85
CA ALA A 29 4.23 -51.30 -17.99
C ALA A 29 3.44 -52.60 -18.27
N ASN A 30 3.07 -53.31 -17.19
CA ASN A 30 2.24 -54.51 -17.31
C ASN A 30 0.81 -54.22 -17.76
N GLN A 31 0.22 -53.08 -17.30
CA GLN A 31 -1.10 -52.65 -17.80
C GLN A 31 -1.06 -52.28 -19.28
N LEU A 32 -0.06 -51.52 -19.72
CA LEU A 32 0.10 -51.13 -21.13
C LEU A 32 0.37 -52.32 -22.06
N ARG A 33 1.10 -53.32 -21.57
CA ARG A 33 1.28 -54.61 -22.34
C ARG A 33 -0.01 -55.38 -22.50
N ARG A 34 -0.89 -55.39 -21.50
CA ARG A 34 -2.23 -56.02 -21.61
C ARG A 34 -3.13 -55.29 -22.61
N GLU A 35 -2.91 -53.99 -22.76
CA GLU A 35 -3.61 -53.15 -23.75
C GLU A 35 -2.92 -53.21 -25.15
N GLN A 36 -2.02 -54.15 -25.37
CA GLN A 36 -1.27 -54.37 -26.62
C GLN A 36 -0.44 -53.15 -27.09
N ILE A 37 0.01 -52.33 -26.15
CA ILE A 37 0.92 -51.21 -26.44
C ILE A 37 2.34 -51.72 -26.31
N THR A 38 3.04 -51.77 -27.47
CA THR A 38 4.40 -52.33 -27.56
C THR A 38 5.46 -51.24 -27.35
N ALA A 39 6.58 -51.62 -26.69
CA ALA A 39 7.74 -50.75 -26.42
C ALA A 39 7.40 -49.41 -25.76
N PRO A 40 6.65 -49.39 -24.66
CA PRO A 40 6.29 -48.12 -24.00
C PRO A 40 7.49 -47.44 -23.34
N THR A 41 7.74 -46.20 -23.74
CA THR A 41 8.65 -45.33 -22.94
C THR A 41 7.86 -44.74 -21.84
N ILE A 42 8.14 -45.14 -20.58
CA ILE A 42 7.44 -44.66 -19.39
C ILE A 42 8.38 -43.71 -18.62
N ARG A 43 7.97 -42.49 -18.42
CA ARG A 43 8.67 -41.49 -17.60
C ARG A 43 7.76 -41.05 -16.46
N GLU A 44 8.30 -40.95 -15.27
CA GLU A 44 7.60 -40.31 -14.15
C GLU A 44 7.43 -38.82 -14.49
N LYS A 45 6.19 -38.33 -14.45
CA LYS A 45 5.95 -36.89 -14.60
C LYS A 45 6.60 -36.23 -13.38
N GLY A 46 7.82 -35.70 -13.59
CA GLY A 46 8.49 -34.94 -12.54
C GLY A 46 7.50 -33.91 -11.97
N LYS A 47 7.56 -33.65 -10.67
CA LYS A 47 6.86 -32.49 -10.10
C LYS A 47 7.14 -31.34 -11.06
N GLU A 48 6.10 -30.88 -11.75
CA GLU A 48 6.20 -29.62 -12.46
C GLU A 48 6.75 -28.64 -11.42
N PHE A 49 8.01 -28.25 -11.59
CA PHE A 49 8.48 -27.02 -10.98
C PHE A 49 7.55 -25.97 -11.58
N ALA A 50 6.48 -25.65 -10.85
CA ALA A 50 5.73 -24.45 -11.14
C ALA A 50 6.78 -23.34 -11.03
N LEU A 51 7.32 -22.95 -12.18
CA LEU A 51 8.05 -21.69 -12.31
C LEU A 51 7.18 -20.71 -11.54
N PRO A 52 7.72 -19.95 -10.58
CA PRO A 52 6.94 -18.93 -9.90
C PRO A 52 6.32 -18.12 -11.03
N THR A 53 5.01 -18.23 -11.17
CA THR A 53 4.26 -17.48 -12.17
C THR A 53 4.53 -16.02 -11.85
N PHE A 54 5.42 -15.39 -12.61
CA PHE A 54 5.69 -13.97 -12.63
C PHE A 54 4.40 -13.28 -13.09
N GLY A 55 3.39 -13.26 -12.21
CA GLY A 55 2.05 -12.80 -12.57
C GLY A 55 1.03 -12.84 -11.43
N SER A 56 1.31 -13.49 -10.29
CA SER A 56 0.42 -13.35 -9.13
C SER A 56 0.76 -12.06 -8.37
N GLY A 57 0.57 -10.92 -9.03
CA GLY A 57 0.70 -9.61 -8.41
C GLY A 57 -0.28 -9.48 -7.25
N LYS A 58 0.13 -8.73 -6.20
CA LYS A 58 -0.80 -8.35 -5.12
C LYS A 58 -2.02 -7.68 -5.74
N VAL A 59 -3.22 -8.04 -5.28
CA VAL A 59 -4.46 -7.39 -5.67
C VAL A 59 -4.39 -5.91 -5.25
N LYS A 60 -4.63 -5.02 -6.21
CA LYS A 60 -4.61 -3.57 -5.98
C LYS A 60 -5.97 -3.10 -5.48
N VAL A 61 -5.98 -2.14 -4.58
CA VAL A 61 -7.24 -1.57 -4.04
C VAL A 61 -8.13 -1.00 -5.16
N LYS A 62 -7.53 -0.52 -6.27
CA LYS A 62 -8.28 -0.07 -7.45
C LYS A 62 -9.06 -1.21 -8.12
N GLU A 63 -8.49 -2.42 -8.18
CA GLU A 63 -9.15 -3.60 -8.74
C GLU A 63 -10.36 -4.01 -7.86
N ILE A 64 -10.19 -3.89 -6.54
CA ILE A 64 -11.26 -4.15 -5.56
C ILE A 64 -12.39 -3.11 -5.71
N ALA A 65 -12.06 -1.83 -5.92
CA ALA A 65 -13.06 -0.79 -6.15
C ALA A 65 -13.90 -1.06 -7.40
N ILE A 66 -13.24 -1.42 -8.51
CA ILE A 66 -13.93 -1.78 -9.76
C ILE A 66 -14.82 -3.01 -9.56
N PHE A 67 -14.30 -4.03 -8.87
CA PHE A 67 -15.06 -5.22 -8.53
C PHE A 67 -16.34 -4.88 -7.76
N PHE A 68 -16.25 -4.12 -6.65
CA PHE A 68 -17.44 -3.77 -5.87
C PHE A 68 -18.42 -2.90 -6.63
N ARG A 69 -17.96 -1.98 -7.50
CA ARG A 69 -18.85 -1.19 -8.35
C ARG A 69 -19.61 -2.06 -9.34
N GLN A 70 -18.92 -2.95 -10.03
CA GLN A 70 -19.56 -3.87 -10.97
C GLN A 70 -20.49 -4.85 -10.25
N PHE A 71 -20.04 -5.37 -9.10
CA PHE A 71 -20.82 -6.30 -8.30
C PHE A 71 -22.13 -5.66 -7.80
N SER A 72 -22.06 -4.43 -7.27
CA SER A 72 -23.25 -3.72 -6.82
C SER A 72 -24.26 -3.48 -7.95
N VAL A 73 -23.79 -3.09 -9.15
CA VAL A 73 -24.66 -2.88 -10.31
C VAL A 73 -25.34 -4.18 -10.76
N MET A 74 -24.60 -5.29 -10.74
CA MET A 74 -25.16 -6.60 -11.16
C MET A 74 -26.19 -7.13 -10.16
N ILE A 75 -25.94 -6.98 -8.87
CA ILE A 75 -26.91 -7.36 -7.81
C ILE A 75 -28.15 -6.46 -7.85
N ASP A 76 -27.96 -5.15 -8.03
CA ASP A 76 -29.05 -4.17 -8.18
C ASP A 76 -29.91 -4.48 -9.41
N ALA A 77 -29.31 -4.98 -10.50
CA ALA A 77 -30.01 -5.47 -11.69
C ALA A 77 -30.71 -6.83 -11.49
N GLY A 78 -30.64 -7.43 -10.30
CA GLY A 78 -31.31 -8.70 -9.95
C GLY A 78 -30.60 -9.96 -10.42
N LEU A 79 -29.32 -9.90 -10.80
CA LEU A 79 -28.58 -11.10 -11.17
C LEU A 79 -28.30 -11.96 -9.93
N PRO A 80 -28.38 -13.31 -10.05
CA PRO A 80 -28.02 -14.22 -8.98
C PRO A 80 -26.58 -14.03 -8.50
N LEU A 81 -26.37 -14.08 -7.18
CA LEU A 81 -25.08 -13.84 -6.53
C LEU A 81 -23.93 -14.66 -7.13
N VAL A 82 -24.15 -15.96 -7.32
CA VAL A 82 -23.15 -16.88 -7.87
C VAL A 82 -22.78 -16.52 -9.31
N GLN A 83 -23.77 -16.15 -10.12
CA GLN A 83 -23.55 -15.73 -11.50
C GLN A 83 -22.76 -14.43 -11.59
N CYS A 84 -23.04 -13.47 -10.68
CA CYS A 84 -22.23 -12.24 -10.58
C CYS A 84 -20.76 -12.56 -10.30
N LEU A 85 -20.50 -13.43 -9.32
CA LEU A 85 -19.14 -13.84 -8.95
C LEU A 85 -18.42 -14.55 -10.10
N GLU A 86 -19.14 -15.39 -10.88
CA GLU A 86 -18.60 -16.07 -12.05
C GLU A 86 -18.16 -15.09 -13.13
N ILE A 87 -19.04 -14.16 -13.52
CA ILE A 87 -18.74 -13.14 -14.54
C ILE A 87 -17.58 -12.27 -14.09
N LEU A 88 -17.57 -11.83 -12.84
CA LEU A 88 -16.54 -10.97 -12.30
C LEU A 88 -15.18 -11.70 -12.20
N ALA A 89 -15.16 -12.98 -11.85
CA ALA A 89 -13.95 -13.78 -11.83
C ALA A 89 -13.39 -13.99 -13.25
N ALA A 90 -14.23 -14.27 -14.24
CA ALA A 90 -13.82 -14.48 -15.61
C ALA A 90 -13.20 -13.22 -16.24
N ASN A 91 -13.68 -12.04 -15.87
CA ASN A 91 -13.23 -10.75 -16.39
C ASN A 91 -12.00 -10.16 -15.69
N GLN A 92 -11.41 -10.86 -14.71
CA GLN A 92 -10.24 -10.35 -13.98
C GLN A 92 -8.93 -10.62 -14.74
N GLU A 93 -8.18 -9.56 -15.03
CA GLU A 93 -6.82 -9.64 -15.59
C GLU A 93 -5.79 -10.13 -14.56
N ASN A 94 -5.99 -9.78 -13.28
CA ASN A 94 -5.11 -10.18 -12.18
C ASN A 94 -5.41 -11.61 -11.76
N LEU A 95 -4.53 -12.56 -12.12
CA LEU A 95 -4.68 -13.98 -11.81
C LEU A 95 -4.83 -14.29 -10.32
N ALA A 96 -4.21 -13.49 -9.43
CA ALA A 96 -4.38 -13.66 -7.99
C ALA A 96 -5.80 -13.29 -7.54
N PHE A 97 -6.35 -12.22 -8.11
CA PHE A 97 -7.71 -11.79 -7.83
C PHE A 97 -8.74 -12.74 -8.46
N GLN A 98 -8.51 -13.18 -9.70
CA GLN A 98 -9.32 -14.21 -10.34
C GLN A 98 -9.44 -15.48 -9.49
N LYS A 99 -8.29 -16.01 -9.00
CA LYS A 99 -8.27 -17.19 -8.11
C LYS A 99 -9.04 -16.93 -6.81
N THR A 100 -8.91 -15.74 -6.23
CA THR A 100 -9.65 -15.34 -5.02
C THR A 100 -11.16 -15.36 -5.27
N LEU A 101 -11.63 -14.71 -6.34
CA LEU A 101 -13.05 -14.65 -6.68
C LEU A 101 -13.62 -16.02 -7.04
N THR A 102 -12.85 -16.85 -7.76
CA THR A 102 -13.24 -18.24 -8.04
C THR A 102 -13.38 -19.05 -6.74
N GLY A 103 -12.48 -18.86 -5.77
CA GLY A 103 -12.58 -19.52 -4.47
C GLY A 103 -13.78 -19.05 -3.66
N VAL A 104 -14.05 -17.74 -3.65
CA VAL A 104 -15.25 -17.16 -3.03
C VAL A 104 -16.50 -17.75 -3.67
N ARG A 105 -16.59 -17.78 -5.01
CA ARG A 105 -17.69 -18.38 -5.74
C ARG A 105 -17.94 -19.83 -5.33
N THR A 106 -16.90 -20.68 -5.37
CA THR A 106 -17.03 -22.09 -5.00
C THR A 106 -17.51 -22.29 -3.56
N THR A 107 -17.05 -21.43 -2.64
CA THR A 107 -17.46 -21.49 -1.23
C THR A 107 -18.94 -21.11 -1.06
N VAL A 108 -19.41 -20.10 -1.81
CA VAL A 108 -20.82 -19.67 -1.81
C VAL A 108 -21.70 -20.73 -2.49
N GLU A 109 -21.27 -21.31 -3.61
CA GLU A 109 -21.95 -22.45 -4.27
C GLU A 109 -22.12 -23.65 -3.30
N GLY A 110 -21.14 -23.84 -2.39
CA GLY A 110 -21.19 -24.84 -1.33
C GLY A 110 -22.15 -24.50 -0.17
N GLY A 111 -22.88 -23.39 -0.25
CA GLY A 111 -23.88 -22.98 0.75
C GLY A 111 -23.35 -22.08 1.87
N ALA A 112 -22.12 -21.64 1.83
CA ALA A 112 -21.60 -20.65 2.77
C ALA A 112 -22.13 -19.24 2.44
N THR A 113 -22.21 -18.36 3.45
CA THR A 113 -22.51 -16.95 3.24
C THR A 113 -21.38 -16.25 2.49
N LEU A 114 -21.69 -15.18 1.74
CA LEU A 114 -20.70 -14.38 1.02
C LEU A 114 -19.64 -13.80 1.98
N ALA A 115 -20.08 -13.31 3.14
CA ALA A 115 -19.20 -12.79 4.18
C ALA A 115 -18.19 -13.87 4.65
N ASN A 116 -18.64 -15.08 4.93
CA ASN A 116 -17.76 -16.17 5.36
C ASN A 116 -16.81 -16.64 4.25
N ALA A 117 -17.27 -16.65 3.01
CA ALA A 117 -16.43 -16.96 1.86
C ALA A 117 -15.32 -15.92 1.67
N MET A 118 -15.64 -14.61 1.79
CA MET A 118 -14.67 -13.54 1.68
C MET A 118 -13.68 -13.47 2.87
N ARG A 119 -14.10 -13.84 4.09
CA ARG A 119 -13.22 -13.91 5.27
C ARG A 119 -12.05 -14.87 5.11
N GLN A 120 -12.14 -15.84 4.23
CA GLN A 120 -11.02 -16.76 3.93
C GLN A 120 -9.86 -16.04 3.21
N TYR A 121 -10.10 -14.84 2.68
CA TYR A 121 -9.14 -14.06 1.91
C TYR A 121 -8.82 -12.68 2.54
N PRO A 122 -8.27 -12.63 3.79
CA PRO A 122 -8.08 -11.37 4.54
C PRO A 122 -7.04 -10.41 3.92
N LYS A 123 -6.25 -10.89 2.96
CA LYS A 123 -5.32 -10.05 2.19
C LYS A 123 -5.99 -9.23 1.09
N VAL A 124 -7.20 -9.60 0.71
CA VAL A 124 -8.01 -8.96 -0.35
C VAL A 124 -9.21 -8.25 0.26
N PHE A 125 -9.94 -8.92 1.12
CA PHE A 125 -11.13 -8.40 1.79
C PHE A 125 -10.82 -8.21 3.28
N ASP A 126 -10.87 -6.97 3.72
CA ASP A 126 -10.61 -6.59 5.11
C ASP A 126 -11.82 -6.83 6.03
N ASP A 127 -11.61 -6.67 7.33
CA ASP A 127 -12.67 -6.86 8.34
C ASP A 127 -13.87 -5.93 8.10
N LEU A 128 -13.63 -4.69 7.61
CA LEU A 128 -14.71 -3.76 7.28
C LEU A 128 -15.62 -4.34 6.18
N THR A 129 -15.01 -4.77 5.08
CA THR A 129 -15.70 -5.36 3.93
C THR A 129 -16.55 -6.55 4.34
N THR A 130 -15.97 -7.48 5.08
CA THR A 130 -16.66 -8.73 5.46
C THR A 130 -17.78 -8.49 6.45
N ASN A 131 -17.63 -7.57 7.42
CA ASN A 131 -18.68 -7.24 8.38
C ASN A 131 -19.84 -6.46 7.74
N MET A 132 -19.54 -5.54 6.81
CA MET A 132 -20.60 -4.87 6.05
C MET A 132 -21.41 -5.87 5.21
N ILE A 133 -20.76 -6.79 4.52
CA ILE A 133 -21.44 -7.83 3.73
C ILE A 133 -22.28 -8.73 4.63
N GLU A 134 -21.76 -9.13 5.80
CA GLU A 134 -22.52 -9.93 6.77
C GLU A 134 -23.79 -9.21 7.25
N ALA A 135 -23.67 -7.92 7.56
CA ALA A 135 -24.84 -7.10 7.90
C ALA A 135 -25.86 -7.04 6.75
N GLY A 136 -25.38 -6.90 5.49
CA GLY A 136 -26.22 -6.88 4.30
C GLY A 136 -26.92 -8.21 4.02
N GLU A 137 -26.20 -9.33 4.17
CA GLU A 137 -26.77 -10.68 4.01
C GLU A 137 -27.84 -10.96 5.08
N THR A 138 -27.54 -10.64 6.34
CA THR A 138 -28.46 -10.87 7.46
C THR A 138 -29.68 -9.96 7.37
N GLY A 139 -29.52 -8.72 6.93
CA GLY A 139 -30.59 -7.74 6.77
C GLY A 139 -31.35 -7.84 5.45
N GLY A 140 -30.92 -8.68 4.49
CA GLY A 140 -31.53 -8.77 3.16
C GLY A 140 -31.38 -7.52 2.30
N ILE A 141 -30.38 -6.68 2.59
CA ILE A 141 -30.09 -5.39 1.91
C ILE A 141 -28.70 -5.40 1.27
N LEU A 142 -28.29 -6.53 0.71
CA LEU A 142 -26.95 -6.73 0.15
C LEU A 142 -26.65 -5.75 -1.00
N ASP A 143 -27.62 -5.41 -1.82
CA ASP A 143 -27.59 -4.41 -2.89
C ASP A 143 -27.13 -3.04 -2.36
N ILE A 144 -27.81 -2.54 -1.32
CA ILE A 144 -27.49 -1.27 -0.67
C ILE A 144 -26.08 -1.29 -0.07
N ILE A 145 -25.74 -2.40 0.60
CA ILE A 145 -24.43 -2.55 1.25
C ILE A 145 -23.29 -2.58 0.21
N LEU A 146 -23.45 -3.30 -0.88
CA LEU A 146 -22.47 -3.36 -1.96
C LEU A 146 -22.27 -1.99 -2.62
N GLN A 147 -23.34 -1.21 -2.81
CA GLN A 147 -23.25 0.16 -3.32
C GLN A 147 -22.47 1.08 -2.36
N ARG A 148 -22.74 0.99 -1.05
CA ARG A 148 -22.01 1.74 -0.02
C ARG A 148 -20.53 1.34 0.02
N LEU A 149 -20.26 0.05 -0.04
CA LEU A 149 -18.90 -0.49 -0.04
C LEU A 149 -18.12 -0.07 -1.29
N ALA A 150 -18.76 -0.10 -2.46
CA ALA A 150 -18.17 0.43 -3.70
C ALA A 150 -17.77 1.90 -3.53
N THR A 151 -18.69 2.73 -3.04
CA THR A 151 -18.44 4.15 -2.80
C THR A 151 -17.32 4.39 -1.77
N TYR A 152 -17.31 3.62 -0.69
CA TYR A 152 -16.25 3.68 0.33
C TYR A 152 -14.88 3.37 -0.25
N VAL A 153 -14.75 2.25 -0.98
CA VAL A 153 -13.46 1.83 -1.56
C VAL A 153 -13.01 2.80 -2.65
N GLU A 154 -13.93 3.32 -3.48
CA GLU A 154 -13.61 4.35 -4.49
C GLU A 154 -13.06 5.63 -3.85
N LYS A 155 -13.69 6.13 -2.78
CA LYS A 155 -13.20 7.31 -2.03
C LYS A 155 -11.82 7.05 -1.42
N ALA A 156 -11.59 5.86 -0.85
CA ALA A 156 -10.29 5.46 -0.32
C ALA A 156 -9.21 5.40 -1.41
N VAL A 157 -9.55 4.89 -2.61
CA VAL A 157 -8.65 4.88 -3.78
C VAL A 157 -8.34 6.30 -4.24
N LYS A 158 -9.37 7.16 -4.35
CA LYS A 158 -9.23 8.57 -4.77
C LYS A 158 -8.30 9.32 -3.82
N LEU A 159 -8.53 9.23 -2.50
CA LEU A 159 -7.69 9.86 -1.48
C LEU A 159 -6.23 9.39 -1.58
N LYS A 160 -6.01 8.08 -1.68
CA LYS A 160 -4.67 7.52 -1.83
C LYS A 160 -3.99 7.95 -3.13
N ALA A 161 -4.74 8.05 -4.22
CA ALA A 161 -4.24 8.50 -5.51
C ALA A 161 -3.87 9.98 -5.48
N ALA A 162 -4.68 10.84 -4.85
CA ALA A 162 -4.41 12.26 -4.69
C ALA A 162 -3.08 12.49 -3.95
N VAL A 163 -2.89 11.86 -2.79
CA VAL A 163 -1.63 11.95 -2.03
C VAL A 163 -0.44 11.40 -2.83
N LYS A 164 -0.62 10.28 -3.53
CA LYS A 164 0.46 9.68 -4.33
C LYS A 164 0.85 10.54 -5.52
N SER A 165 -0.11 11.05 -6.28
CA SER A 165 0.16 11.91 -7.45
C SER A 165 0.84 13.21 -7.04
N ALA A 166 0.43 13.77 -5.92
CA ALA A 166 1.02 14.96 -5.35
C ALA A 166 2.52 14.81 -5.06
N LEU A 167 2.96 13.63 -4.61
CA LEU A 167 4.37 13.36 -4.27
C LEU A 167 5.26 13.09 -5.49
N ILE A 168 4.70 12.88 -6.70
CA ILE A 168 5.51 12.54 -7.89
C ILE A 168 6.47 13.69 -8.25
N TYR A 169 5.95 14.93 -8.29
CA TYR A 169 6.76 16.11 -8.64
C TYR A 169 7.92 16.35 -7.66
N PRO A 170 7.71 16.43 -6.34
CA PRO A 170 8.81 16.57 -5.37
C PRO A 170 9.86 15.46 -5.48
N ILE A 171 9.43 14.21 -5.62
CA ILE A 171 10.35 13.07 -5.75
C ILE A 171 11.18 13.20 -7.04
N ALA A 172 10.57 13.57 -8.16
CA ALA A 172 11.27 13.74 -9.42
C ALA A 172 12.32 14.87 -9.33
N VAL A 173 11.96 16.02 -8.77
CA VAL A 173 12.88 17.16 -8.61
C VAL A 173 14.03 16.83 -7.66
N VAL A 174 13.75 16.26 -6.49
CA VAL A 174 14.79 15.86 -5.52
C VAL A 174 15.70 14.79 -6.13
N SER A 175 15.16 13.84 -6.88
CA SER A 175 15.96 12.80 -7.56
C SER A 175 16.89 13.42 -8.61
N MET A 176 16.38 14.30 -9.46
CA MET A 176 17.18 15.01 -10.46
C MET A 176 18.26 15.87 -9.81
N ALA A 177 17.90 16.59 -8.77
CA ALA A 177 18.83 17.39 -7.97
C ALA A 177 19.98 16.57 -7.40
N THR A 178 19.63 15.45 -6.77
CA THR A 178 20.60 14.52 -6.19
C THR A 178 21.55 13.97 -7.26
N LEU A 179 21.03 13.66 -8.45
CA LEU A 179 21.84 13.21 -9.59
C LEU A 179 22.80 14.30 -10.07
N ILE A 180 22.33 15.55 -10.22
CA ILE A 180 23.16 16.67 -10.67
C ILE A 180 24.28 16.96 -9.65
N VAL A 181 23.92 17.12 -8.36
CA VAL A 181 24.91 17.38 -7.30
C VAL A 181 25.89 16.21 -7.18
N GLY A 182 25.40 14.97 -7.26
CA GLY A 182 26.23 13.77 -7.25
C GLY A 182 27.22 13.72 -8.44
N ALA A 183 26.76 14.10 -9.63
CA ALA A 183 27.59 14.17 -10.82
C ALA A 183 28.67 15.27 -10.69
N LEU A 184 28.31 16.45 -10.19
CA LEU A 184 29.27 17.53 -9.91
C LEU A 184 30.34 17.10 -8.91
N LEU A 185 29.93 16.49 -7.79
CA LEU A 185 30.86 16.04 -6.77
C LEU A 185 31.76 14.88 -7.24
N LYS A 186 31.24 13.97 -8.08
CA LYS A 186 31.99 12.78 -8.52
C LYS A 186 32.94 13.05 -9.68
N TRP A 187 32.57 13.94 -10.61
CA TRP A 187 33.34 14.16 -11.84
C TRP A 187 33.96 15.56 -11.91
N VAL A 188 33.22 16.61 -11.61
CA VAL A 188 33.67 17.98 -11.80
C VAL A 188 34.63 18.39 -10.69
N VAL A 189 34.26 18.21 -9.44
CA VAL A 189 35.09 18.62 -8.27
C VAL A 189 36.49 17.98 -8.29
N PRO A 190 36.69 16.69 -8.61
CA PRO A 190 38.03 16.09 -8.66
C PRO A 190 38.92 16.67 -9.75
N ILE A 191 38.36 17.07 -10.90
CA ILE A 191 39.13 17.72 -11.98
C ILE A 191 39.73 19.02 -11.48
N PHE A 192 38.90 19.87 -10.84
CA PHE A 192 39.39 21.13 -10.24
C PHE A 192 40.36 20.89 -9.08
N ALA A 193 40.11 19.89 -8.24
CA ALA A 193 40.99 19.52 -7.15
C ALA A 193 42.40 19.17 -7.66
N ASN A 194 42.52 18.34 -8.69
CA ASN A 194 43.79 17.96 -9.30
C ASN A 194 44.49 19.15 -9.94
N MET A 195 43.75 20.04 -10.60
CA MET A 195 44.28 21.25 -11.18
C MET A 195 44.89 22.17 -10.11
N PHE A 196 44.22 22.39 -8.98
CA PHE A 196 44.72 23.23 -7.89
C PHE A 196 45.95 22.64 -7.18
N VAL A 197 45.99 21.31 -7.00
CA VAL A 197 47.16 20.61 -6.45
C VAL A 197 48.34 20.78 -7.37
N GLY A 198 48.16 20.66 -8.71
CA GLY A 198 49.23 20.85 -9.70
C GLY A 198 49.81 22.29 -9.73
N MET A 199 49.00 23.28 -9.33
CA MET A 199 49.42 24.69 -9.26
C MET A 199 50.03 25.10 -7.89
N GLY A 200 50.11 24.20 -6.91
CA GLY A 200 50.64 24.46 -5.57
C GLY A 200 49.88 25.50 -4.74
N VAL A 201 48.58 25.69 -5.02
CA VAL A 201 47.75 26.71 -4.38
C VAL A 201 47.21 26.23 -3.05
N SER A 202 47.29 27.08 -2.02
CA SER A 202 46.62 26.80 -0.73
C SER A 202 45.08 26.92 -0.89
N LEU A 203 44.38 25.81 -0.68
CA LEU A 203 42.93 25.77 -0.84
C LEU A 203 42.21 26.46 0.34
N PRO A 204 41.25 27.37 0.07
CA PRO A 204 40.36 27.93 1.08
C PRO A 204 39.51 26.86 1.78
N LEU A 205 39.03 27.16 3.01
CA LEU A 205 38.23 26.23 3.81
C LEU A 205 36.98 25.67 3.07
N PRO A 206 36.14 26.49 2.41
CA PRO A 206 34.98 25.97 1.70
C PRO A 206 35.32 24.97 0.59
N THR A 207 36.42 25.24 -0.15
CA THR A 207 36.92 24.35 -1.21
C THR A 207 37.40 23.02 -0.65
N ARG A 208 38.10 23.02 0.50
CA ARG A 208 38.55 21.79 1.18
C ARG A 208 37.35 20.93 1.63
N VAL A 209 36.30 21.56 2.15
CA VAL A 209 35.06 20.85 2.57
C VAL A 209 34.41 20.18 1.37
N VAL A 210 34.26 20.90 0.24
CA VAL A 210 33.63 20.34 -0.97
C VAL A 210 34.48 19.21 -1.57
N ILE A 211 35.81 19.36 -1.62
CA ILE A 211 36.70 18.29 -2.09
C ILE A 211 36.68 17.09 -1.15
N GLY A 212 36.68 17.31 0.17
CA GLY A 212 36.54 16.23 1.15
C GLY A 212 35.22 15.47 1.01
N LEU A 213 34.11 16.19 0.81
CA LEU A 213 32.80 15.61 0.56
C LEU A 213 32.78 14.81 -0.76
N SER A 214 33.43 15.36 -1.81
CA SER A 214 33.59 14.69 -3.10
C SER A 214 34.36 13.37 -2.97
N ALA A 215 35.50 13.39 -2.27
CA ALA A 215 36.30 12.20 -2.02
C ALA A 215 35.55 11.16 -1.20
N PHE A 216 34.82 11.60 -0.16
CA PHE A 216 33.96 10.73 0.65
C PHE A 216 32.86 10.06 -0.18
N ILE A 217 32.13 10.83 -0.97
CA ILE A 217 31.07 10.29 -1.85
C ILE A 217 31.68 9.38 -2.93
N GLY A 218 32.84 9.76 -3.52
CA GLY A 218 33.53 8.95 -4.53
C GLY A 218 33.95 7.58 -4.01
N GLN A 219 34.44 7.51 -2.77
CA GLN A 219 34.98 6.30 -2.15
C GLN A 219 33.89 5.48 -1.46
N PHE A 220 32.90 6.14 -0.84
CA PHE A 220 31.90 5.50 0.05
C PHE A 220 30.46 5.55 -0.48
N TRP A 221 30.24 5.75 -1.79
CA TRP A 221 28.91 5.83 -2.40
C TRP A 221 28.03 4.58 -2.09
N TRP A 222 28.66 3.41 -1.98
CA TRP A 222 28.00 2.16 -1.64
C TRP A 222 27.53 2.12 -0.17
N PHE A 223 28.24 2.78 0.77
CA PHE A 223 27.75 2.95 2.14
C PHE A 223 26.45 3.76 2.19
N PHE A 224 26.29 4.72 1.27
CA PHE A 224 25.07 5.50 1.17
C PHE A 224 23.90 4.61 0.75
N ILE A 225 24.10 3.72 -0.22
CA ILE A 225 23.08 2.75 -0.64
C ILE A 225 22.76 1.78 0.50
N ILE A 226 23.77 1.21 1.17
CA ILE A 226 23.56 0.32 2.31
C ILE A 226 22.85 1.06 3.44
N GLY A 227 23.20 2.32 3.71
CA GLY A 227 22.53 3.16 4.70
C GLY A 227 21.05 3.35 4.39
N VAL A 228 20.70 3.70 3.16
CA VAL A 228 19.30 3.86 2.72
C VAL A 228 18.53 2.54 2.84
N VAL A 229 19.13 1.44 2.38
CA VAL A 229 18.54 0.09 2.50
C VAL A 229 18.41 -0.31 3.98
N GLY A 230 19.42 -0.04 4.80
CA GLY A 230 19.41 -0.30 6.24
C GLY A 230 18.32 0.49 6.97
N ILE A 231 18.19 1.79 6.65
CA ILE A 231 17.11 2.64 7.17
C ILE A 231 15.73 2.08 6.77
N PHE A 232 15.57 1.68 5.50
CA PHE A 232 14.31 1.10 5.00
C PHE A 232 13.96 -0.22 5.69
N ILE A 233 14.94 -1.11 5.87
CA ILE A 233 14.76 -2.39 6.58
C ILE A 233 14.48 -2.13 8.07
N GLY A 234 15.23 -1.24 8.71
CA GLY A 234 15.03 -0.83 10.10
C GLY A 234 13.64 -0.26 10.34
N PHE A 235 13.20 0.67 9.47
CA PHE A 235 11.85 1.24 9.50
C PHE A 235 10.77 0.16 9.34
N ARG A 236 10.98 -0.80 8.43
CA ARG A 236 10.06 -1.93 8.25
C ARG A 236 10.04 -2.88 9.45
N GLN A 237 11.19 -3.08 10.11
CA GLN A 237 11.29 -3.94 11.29
C GLN A 237 10.64 -3.30 12.52
N ILE A 238 10.88 -2.01 12.75
CA ILE A 238 10.25 -1.24 13.83
C ILE A 238 8.72 -1.23 13.67
N ARG A 239 8.22 -1.14 12.44
CA ARG A 239 6.76 -1.20 12.15
C ARG A 239 6.12 -2.55 12.44
N LYS A 240 6.89 -3.64 12.51
CA LYS A 240 6.35 -4.96 12.85
C LYS A 240 6.06 -5.09 14.35
N ASP A 241 6.84 -4.43 15.19
CA ASP A 241 6.63 -4.41 16.62
C ASP A 241 5.54 -3.39 16.99
N ARG A 242 4.57 -3.79 17.82
CA ARG A 242 3.42 -2.96 18.22
C ARG A 242 3.87 -1.67 18.91
N ARG A 243 4.87 -1.75 19.79
CA ARG A 243 5.43 -0.58 20.49
C ARG A 243 6.18 0.35 19.52
N GLY A 244 6.99 -0.22 18.65
CA GLY A 244 7.73 0.53 17.63
C GLY A 244 6.79 1.26 16.67
N LYS A 245 5.71 0.60 16.20
CA LYS A 245 4.67 1.22 15.38
C LYS A 245 4.01 2.41 16.10
N TYR A 246 3.65 2.25 17.39
CA TYR A 246 3.03 3.31 18.16
C TYR A 246 3.93 4.56 18.29
N TRP A 247 5.20 4.38 18.71
CA TRP A 247 6.14 5.48 18.83
C TRP A 247 6.40 6.22 17.52
N MET A 248 6.48 5.48 16.44
CA MET A 248 6.69 6.04 15.11
C MET A 248 5.45 6.83 14.64
N ASP A 249 4.26 6.26 14.76
CA ASP A 249 3.01 6.93 14.41
C ASP A 249 2.81 8.18 15.27
N TYR A 250 3.15 8.13 16.57
CA TYR A 250 3.12 9.28 17.47
C TYR A 250 4.10 10.38 17.05
N ALA A 251 5.34 10.02 16.73
CA ALA A 251 6.33 10.97 16.25
C ALA A 251 5.89 11.63 14.93
N MET A 252 5.34 10.84 13.99
CA MET A 252 4.81 11.35 12.72
C MET A 252 3.64 12.33 12.93
N LEU A 253 2.74 12.08 13.88
CA LEU A 253 1.63 12.98 14.18
C LEU A 253 2.09 14.31 14.84
N LYS A 254 3.29 14.34 15.47
CA LYS A 254 3.89 15.55 16.04
C LYS A 254 4.75 16.37 15.07
N MET A 255 5.07 15.83 13.90
CA MET A 255 5.85 16.56 12.88
C MET A 255 5.07 17.79 12.38
N PRO A 256 5.74 18.96 12.24
CA PRO A 256 5.11 20.10 11.61
C PRO A 256 4.75 19.75 10.15
N VAL A 257 3.67 20.31 9.62
CA VAL A 257 3.13 20.08 8.26
C VAL A 257 2.61 18.66 8.03
N ILE A 258 3.48 17.65 8.10
CA ILE A 258 3.12 16.24 7.88
C ILE A 258 2.14 15.74 8.95
N GLY A 259 2.35 16.09 10.21
CA GLY A 259 1.49 15.67 11.30
C GLY A 259 0.06 16.24 11.19
N LEU A 260 -0.06 17.49 10.70
CA LEU A 260 -1.35 18.09 10.44
C LEU A 260 -2.12 17.32 9.35
N LEU A 261 -1.45 17.02 8.23
CA LEU A 261 -2.03 16.25 7.13
C LEU A 261 -2.42 14.83 7.60
N LEU A 262 -1.54 14.13 8.32
CA LEU A 262 -1.83 12.79 8.85
C LEU A 262 -3.02 12.78 9.81
N ARG A 263 -3.17 13.82 10.64
CA ARG A 263 -4.31 13.97 11.54
C ARG A 263 -5.61 14.16 10.76
N LYS A 264 -5.61 15.02 9.73
CA LYS A 264 -6.78 15.22 8.83
C LYS A 264 -7.17 13.91 8.13
N ILE A 265 -6.19 13.17 7.58
CA ILE A 265 -6.41 11.85 6.96
C ILE A 265 -7.00 10.86 7.96
N ALA A 266 -6.49 10.84 9.19
CA ALA A 266 -6.96 9.93 10.23
C ALA A 266 -8.42 10.24 10.62
N VAL A 267 -8.77 11.52 10.75
CA VAL A 267 -10.16 11.95 11.04
C VAL A 267 -11.09 11.60 9.87
N ALA A 268 -10.72 11.94 8.63
CA ALA A 268 -11.51 11.62 7.44
C ALA A 268 -11.79 10.12 7.34
N ARG A 269 -10.76 9.30 7.54
CA ARG A 269 -10.89 7.83 7.51
C ARG A 269 -11.76 7.31 8.64
N PHE A 270 -11.55 7.80 9.87
CA PHE A 270 -12.35 7.43 11.04
C PHE A 270 -13.83 7.71 10.79
N THR A 271 -14.17 8.96 10.45
CA THR A 271 -15.57 9.38 10.29
C THR A 271 -16.24 8.72 9.11
N ARG A 272 -15.52 8.53 7.99
CA ARG A 272 -16.02 7.79 6.82
C ARG A 272 -16.30 6.33 7.16
N THR A 273 -15.37 5.64 7.80
CA THR A 273 -15.52 4.23 8.15
C THR A 273 -16.66 4.02 9.15
N LEU A 274 -16.65 4.79 10.26
CA LEU A 274 -17.67 4.67 11.29
C LEU A 274 -19.05 5.07 10.76
N GLY A 275 -19.13 6.18 9.99
CA GLY A 275 -20.37 6.61 9.36
C GLY A 275 -20.96 5.56 8.42
N THR A 276 -20.13 4.94 7.59
CA THR A 276 -20.56 3.87 6.68
C THR A 276 -21.09 2.65 7.46
N LEU A 277 -20.41 2.23 8.53
CA LEU A 277 -20.83 1.09 9.36
C LEU A 277 -22.15 1.37 10.06
N ILE A 278 -22.32 2.53 10.71
CA ILE A 278 -23.55 2.90 11.40
C ILE A 278 -24.72 2.99 10.41
N THR A 279 -24.52 3.64 9.26
CA THR A 279 -25.55 3.71 8.22
C THR A 279 -25.93 2.31 7.69
N SER A 280 -24.99 1.34 7.75
CA SER A 280 -25.22 -0.05 7.35
C SER A 280 -25.86 -0.91 8.46
N GLY A 281 -26.20 -0.32 9.61
CA GLY A 281 -26.86 -1.01 10.72
C GLY A 281 -25.90 -1.76 11.66
N VAL A 282 -24.58 -1.61 11.50
CA VAL A 282 -23.60 -2.24 12.39
C VAL A 282 -23.65 -1.53 13.75
N PRO A 283 -23.74 -2.28 14.88
CA PRO A 283 -23.73 -1.71 16.21
C PRO A 283 -22.49 -0.84 16.46
N ILE A 284 -22.67 0.28 17.17
CA ILE A 284 -21.60 1.29 17.34
C ILE A 284 -20.33 0.75 17.99
N LEU A 285 -20.44 -0.15 18.96
CA LEU A 285 -19.30 -0.77 19.65
C LEU A 285 -18.47 -1.63 18.72
N GLU A 286 -19.15 -2.35 17.83
CA GLU A 286 -18.50 -3.14 16.77
C GLU A 286 -17.90 -2.24 15.70
N GLY A 287 -18.66 -1.22 15.27
CA GLY A 287 -18.20 -0.19 14.35
C GLY A 287 -16.93 0.50 14.82
N LEU A 288 -16.83 0.84 16.10
CA LEU A 288 -15.62 1.40 16.72
C LEU A 288 -14.45 0.42 16.70
N THR A 289 -14.69 -0.87 16.96
CA THR A 289 -13.65 -1.90 16.91
C THR A 289 -13.07 -2.05 15.51
N ILE A 290 -13.93 -2.15 14.50
CA ILE A 290 -13.54 -2.25 13.08
C ILE A 290 -12.77 -0.98 12.66
N THR A 291 -13.32 0.19 13.00
CA THR A 291 -12.71 1.48 12.66
C THR A 291 -11.35 1.67 13.32
N ALA A 292 -11.17 1.25 14.57
CA ALA A 292 -9.88 1.28 15.26
C ALA A 292 -8.83 0.46 14.51
N ARG A 293 -9.14 -0.78 14.13
CA ARG A 293 -8.24 -1.67 13.39
C ARG A 293 -7.90 -1.16 11.99
N THR A 294 -8.88 -0.55 11.31
CA THR A 294 -8.72 -0.04 9.93
C THR A 294 -8.16 1.39 9.87
N SER A 295 -8.00 2.08 11.01
CA SER A 295 -7.48 3.45 11.09
C SER A 295 -6.07 3.61 10.48
N GLY A 296 -5.27 2.54 10.53
CA GLY A 296 -3.90 2.51 9.98
C GLY A 296 -2.86 3.26 10.83
N ASN A 297 -3.26 3.80 12.00
CA ASN A 297 -2.40 4.51 12.94
C ASN A 297 -2.59 3.93 14.35
N ALA A 298 -1.49 3.50 14.98
CA ALA A 298 -1.55 2.81 16.28
C ALA A 298 -2.00 3.72 17.44
N VAL A 299 -1.74 5.02 17.35
CA VAL A 299 -2.18 6.01 18.36
C VAL A 299 -3.71 6.17 18.27
N LEU A 300 -4.24 6.25 17.04
CA LEU A 300 -5.67 6.35 16.83
C LEU A 300 -6.39 5.05 17.21
N GLU A 301 -5.81 3.91 16.88
CA GLU A 301 -6.31 2.58 17.27
C GLU A 301 -6.48 2.48 18.79
N GLU A 302 -5.45 2.86 19.57
CA GLU A 302 -5.51 2.84 21.01
C GLU A 302 -6.54 3.85 21.57
N ALA A 303 -6.59 5.06 21.00
CA ALA A 303 -7.56 6.09 21.41
C ALA A 303 -9.01 5.60 21.20
N LEU A 304 -9.32 5.04 20.02
CA LEU A 304 -10.65 4.53 19.70
C LEU A 304 -11.05 3.32 20.57
N MET A 305 -10.09 2.46 20.91
CA MET A 305 -10.36 1.34 21.82
C MET A 305 -10.66 1.81 23.25
N LYS A 306 -10.05 2.92 23.70
CA LYS A 306 -10.42 3.58 24.99
C LYS A 306 -11.82 4.19 24.92
N VAL A 307 -12.16 4.86 23.80
CA VAL A 307 -13.50 5.40 23.56
C VAL A 307 -14.54 4.28 23.61
N ARG A 308 -14.29 3.17 22.90
CA ARG A 308 -15.16 2.00 22.89
C ARG A 308 -15.42 1.48 24.30
N LYS A 309 -14.36 1.33 25.11
CA LYS A 309 -14.49 0.87 26.50
C LYS A 309 -15.34 1.82 27.36
N ALA A 310 -15.15 3.12 27.21
CA ALA A 310 -15.93 4.12 27.95
C ALA A 310 -17.42 4.07 27.58
N ILE A 311 -17.75 3.80 26.29
CA ILE A 311 -19.14 3.63 25.86
C ILE A 311 -19.74 2.32 26.40
N GLU A 312 -18.97 1.23 26.48
CA GLU A 312 -19.39 -0.01 27.15
C GLU A 312 -19.72 0.22 28.62
N GLU A 313 -19.03 1.16 29.28
CA GLU A 313 -19.27 1.60 30.67
C GLU A 313 -20.46 2.59 30.78
N GLY A 314 -21.15 2.90 29.68
CA GLY A 314 -22.34 3.78 29.65
C GLY A 314 -22.01 5.27 29.53
N ARG A 315 -20.77 5.66 29.24
CA ARG A 315 -20.42 7.07 28.97
C ARG A 315 -20.87 7.47 27.56
N THR A 316 -21.09 8.77 27.35
CA THR A 316 -21.30 9.36 26.02
C THR A 316 -20.06 9.18 25.14
N ILE A 317 -20.24 9.28 23.79
CA ILE A 317 -19.11 9.17 22.83
C ILE A 317 -18.20 10.41 22.91
N VAL A 318 -18.80 11.57 23.14
CA VAL A 318 -18.14 12.89 23.05
C VAL A 318 -16.99 13.04 24.02
N ASP A 319 -17.23 12.73 25.31
CA ASP A 319 -16.25 12.97 26.36
C ASP A 319 -14.97 12.15 26.19
N PRO A 320 -15.02 10.82 25.95
CA PRO A 320 -13.84 10.03 25.68
C PRO A 320 -13.11 10.45 24.39
N LEU A 321 -13.84 10.86 23.33
CA LEU A 321 -13.23 11.39 22.11
C LEU A 321 -12.46 12.70 22.36
N ARG A 322 -12.98 13.57 23.21
CA ARG A 322 -12.31 14.82 23.60
C ARG A 322 -11.08 14.55 24.47
N GLU A 323 -11.20 13.65 25.45
CA GLU A 323 -10.12 13.26 26.36
C GLU A 323 -8.91 12.68 25.62
N CYS A 324 -9.09 11.97 24.51
CA CYS A 324 -7.98 11.39 23.76
C CYS A 324 -7.12 12.42 22.99
N GLY A 325 -7.57 13.67 22.82
CA GLY A 325 -6.80 14.80 22.25
C GLY A 325 -6.37 14.64 20.79
N VAL A 326 -6.84 13.62 20.10
CA VAL A 326 -6.51 13.35 18.69
C VAL A 326 -7.46 14.08 17.76
N PHE A 327 -8.74 14.18 18.16
CA PHE A 327 -9.81 14.74 17.34
C PHE A 327 -9.97 16.25 17.57
N PRO A 328 -10.10 17.04 16.49
CA PRO A 328 -10.42 18.46 16.59
C PRO A 328 -11.78 18.71 17.26
N ASN A 329 -11.92 19.86 17.93
CA ASN A 329 -13.14 20.24 18.67
C ASN A 329 -14.40 20.19 17.77
N MET A 330 -14.30 20.62 16.51
CA MET A 330 -15.42 20.57 15.56
C MET A 330 -15.96 19.13 15.40
N VAL A 331 -15.05 18.15 15.30
CA VAL A 331 -15.43 16.73 15.15
C VAL A 331 -16.20 16.23 16.38
N THR A 332 -15.67 16.50 17.57
CA THR A 332 -16.31 16.06 18.82
C THR A 332 -17.65 16.77 19.05
N GLN A 333 -17.79 18.05 18.67
CA GLN A 333 -19.05 18.77 18.75
C GLN A 333 -20.09 18.20 17.78
N MET A 334 -19.74 17.99 16.50
CA MET A 334 -20.67 17.41 15.51
C MET A 334 -21.10 15.99 15.88
N ILE A 335 -20.18 15.17 16.42
CA ILE A 335 -20.51 13.84 16.93
C ILE A 335 -21.49 13.96 18.11
N GLY A 336 -21.28 14.92 19.02
CA GLY A 336 -22.21 15.18 20.12
C GLY A 336 -23.60 15.60 19.67
N VAL A 337 -23.70 16.44 18.65
CA VAL A 337 -25.00 16.78 18.04
C VAL A 337 -25.64 15.53 17.44
N GLY A 338 -24.89 14.72 16.71
CA GLY A 338 -25.36 13.46 16.15
C GLY A 338 -25.85 12.47 17.21
N GLU A 339 -25.13 12.35 18.36
CA GLU A 339 -25.51 11.53 19.49
C GLU A 339 -26.81 12.01 20.13
N ALA A 340 -26.93 13.32 20.39
CA ALA A 340 -28.10 13.91 21.02
C ALA A 340 -29.37 13.87 20.16
N THR A 341 -29.20 13.97 18.83
CA THR A 341 -30.34 14.02 17.87
C THR A 341 -30.65 12.65 17.24
N GLY A 342 -29.83 11.62 17.50
CA GLY A 342 -29.95 10.32 16.83
C GLY A 342 -29.52 10.31 15.36
N ALA A 343 -28.96 11.41 14.84
CA ALA A 343 -28.52 11.56 13.46
C ALA A 343 -26.99 11.37 13.30
N MET A 344 -26.44 10.40 14.01
CA MET A 344 -24.98 10.13 14.07
C MET A 344 -24.39 9.84 12.67
N ASP A 345 -25.08 9.05 11.87
CA ASP A 345 -24.71 8.65 10.52
C ASP A 345 -24.54 9.88 9.61
N SER A 346 -25.53 10.79 9.61
CA SER A 346 -25.49 12.01 8.82
C SER A 346 -24.37 12.95 9.26
N MET A 347 -24.15 13.10 10.57
CA MET A 347 -23.08 13.95 11.09
C MET A 347 -21.70 13.38 10.72
N LEU A 348 -21.47 12.08 10.89
CA LEU A 348 -20.20 11.43 10.51
C LEU A 348 -19.93 11.54 9.02
N GLN A 349 -20.94 11.42 8.16
CA GLN A 349 -20.78 11.61 6.71
C GLN A 349 -20.36 13.04 6.36
N LYS A 350 -21.01 14.04 6.96
CA LYS A 350 -20.66 15.47 6.75
C LYS A 350 -19.24 15.77 7.23
N ILE A 351 -18.85 15.23 8.39
CA ILE A 351 -17.47 15.39 8.88
C ILE A 351 -16.49 14.75 7.91
N ALA A 352 -16.81 13.54 7.41
CA ALA A 352 -15.95 12.83 6.47
C ALA A 352 -15.77 13.61 5.17
N ASP A 353 -16.85 14.12 4.57
CA ASP A 353 -16.79 14.93 3.35
C ASP A 353 -15.93 16.19 3.56
N PHE A 354 -16.17 16.93 4.66
CA PHE A 354 -15.38 18.11 5.01
C PHE A 354 -13.89 17.79 5.17
N TYR A 355 -13.55 16.70 5.89
CA TYR A 355 -12.15 16.35 6.10
C TYR A 355 -11.48 15.72 4.88
N GLU A 356 -12.22 15.11 3.96
CA GLU A 356 -11.71 14.70 2.65
C GLU A 356 -11.27 15.92 1.83
N ASP A 357 -12.09 16.99 1.78
CA ASP A 357 -11.75 18.27 1.14
C ASP A 357 -10.55 18.95 1.83
N GLU A 358 -10.52 18.94 3.15
CA GLU A 358 -9.41 19.49 3.95
C GLU A 358 -8.09 18.73 3.73
N VAL A 359 -8.13 17.41 3.47
CA VAL A 359 -6.95 16.63 3.11
C VAL A 359 -6.47 17.02 1.71
N ASP A 360 -7.37 17.20 0.76
CA ASP A 360 -7.02 17.63 -0.60
C ASP A 360 -6.38 19.03 -0.57
N ALA A 361 -6.93 19.97 0.21
CA ALA A 361 -6.37 21.31 0.40
C ALA A 361 -4.99 21.26 1.08
N ALA A 362 -4.88 20.58 2.23
CA ALA A 362 -3.62 20.46 2.96
C ALA A 362 -2.52 19.75 2.16
N THR A 363 -2.89 18.82 1.27
CA THR A 363 -1.94 18.16 0.36
C THR A 363 -1.39 19.16 -0.66
N LYS A 364 -2.23 20.03 -1.23
CA LYS A 364 -1.81 21.11 -2.16
C LYS A 364 -0.92 22.12 -1.45
N ASP A 365 -1.29 22.54 -0.25
CA ASP A 365 -0.52 23.50 0.56
C ASP A 365 0.87 22.95 0.91
N MET A 366 0.93 21.67 1.31
CA MET A 366 2.21 21.00 1.58
C MET A 366 3.12 21.00 0.36
N LEU A 367 2.57 20.77 -0.84
CA LEU A 367 3.34 20.79 -2.09
C LEU A 367 3.83 22.20 -2.43
N ALA A 368 2.98 23.21 -2.28
CA ALA A 368 3.35 24.60 -2.50
C ALA A 368 4.48 25.06 -1.56
N MET A 369 4.49 24.55 -0.31
CA MET A 369 5.60 24.81 0.63
C MET A 369 6.89 24.06 0.30
N LEU A 370 6.80 22.88 -0.31
CA LEU A 370 7.99 22.11 -0.68
C LEU A 370 8.81 22.77 -1.80
N GLU A 371 8.15 23.44 -2.73
CA GLU A 371 8.81 24.06 -3.89
C GLU A 371 9.88 25.08 -3.51
N PRO A 372 9.60 26.14 -2.70
CA PRO A 372 10.63 27.07 -2.23
C PRO A 372 11.75 26.40 -1.44
N ILE A 373 11.42 25.39 -0.63
CA ILE A 373 12.41 24.67 0.17
C ILE A 373 13.38 23.91 -0.74
N ILE A 374 12.86 23.22 -1.76
CA ILE A 374 13.67 22.47 -2.73
C ILE A 374 14.56 23.42 -3.53
N ILE A 375 14.01 24.54 -4.02
CA ILE A 375 14.76 25.56 -4.75
C ILE A 375 15.87 26.16 -3.86
N GLY A 376 15.56 26.46 -2.59
CA GLY A 376 16.54 26.97 -1.62
C GLY A 376 17.68 25.97 -1.36
N ILE A 377 17.37 24.72 -1.11
CA ILE A 377 18.37 23.66 -0.90
C ILE A 377 19.24 23.48 -2.15
N LEU A 378 18.64 23.49 -3.33
CA LEU A 378 19.37 23.39 -4.60
C LEU A 378 20.27 24.59 -4.84
N GLY A 379 19.75 25.81 -4.65
CA GLY A 379 20.52 27.04 -4.81
C GLY A 379 21.73 27.08 -3.88
N VAL A 380 21.54 26.74 -2.61
CA VAL A 380 22.64 26.67 -1.63
C VAL A 380 23.63 25.56 -1.98
N SER A 381 23.17 24.39 -2.38
CA SER A 381 24.03 23.26 -2.71
C SER A 381 24.86 23.51 -3.97
N ILE A 382 24.21 23.89 -5.08
CA ILE A 382 24.92 24.13 -6.36
C ILE A 382 25.72 25.43 -6.28
N GLY A 383 25.16 26.51 -5.76
CA GLY A 383 25.82 27.77 -5.56
C GLY A 383 27.04 27.64 -4.64
N GLY A 384 26.92 26.91 -3.54
CA GLY A 384 28.02 26.60 -2.63
C GLY A 384 29.15 25.83 -3.31
N ILE A 385 28.83 24.82 -4.13
CA ILE A 385 29.85 24.08 -4.91
C ILE A 385 30.57 25.03 -5.90
N VAL A 386 29.79 25.81 -6.67
CA VAL A 386 30.35 26.73 -7.67
C VAL A 386 31.25 27.77 -7.00
N ILE A 387 30.78 28.47 -5.96
CA ILE A 387 31.57 29.45 -5.22
C ILE A 387 32.85 28.80 -4.67
N SER A 388 32.75 27.62 -4.08
CA SER A 388 33.89 26.88 -3.52
C SER A 388 34.94 26.50 -4.58
N LEU A 389 34.52 26.23 -5.83
CA LEU A 389 35.45 25.94 -6.93
C LEU A 389 36.09 27.20 -7.52
N TYR A 390 35.40 28.33 -7.54
CA TYR A 390 35.94 29.58 -8.07
C TYR A 390 36.81 30.36 -7.06
N MET A 391 36.61 30.17 -5.74
CA MET A 391 37.33 30.88 -4.68
C MET A 391 38.89 30.76 -4.77
N PRO A 392 39.47 29.58 -5.07
CA PRO A 392 40.93 29.48 -5.26
C PRO A 392 41.45 30.31 -6.45
N LEU A 393 40.68 30.41 -7.55
CA LEU A 393 41.05 31.22 -8.71
C LEU A 393 41.15 32.72 -8.35
N PHE A 394 40.17 33.23 -7.61
CA PHE A 394 40.22 34.62 -7.11
C PHE A 394 41.39 34.85 -6.16
N SER A 395 41.72 33.89 -5.30
CA SER A 395 42.87 33.99 -4.39
C SER A 395 44.22 34.00 -5.13
N MET A 396 44.32 33.32 -6.28
CA MET A 396 45.50 33.37 -7.13
C MET A 396 45.68 34.74 -7.81
N ILE A 397 44.59 35.27 -8.40
CA ILE A 397 44.59 36.57 -9.06
C ILE A 397 45.05 37.66 -8.08
N SER A 398 44.53 37.66 -6.86
CA SER A 398 44.90 38.63 -5.83
C SER A 398 46.38 38.53 -5.39
N LYS A 399 46.98 37.34 -5.42
CA LYS A 399 48.40 37.12 -5.12
C LYS A 399 49.32 37.48 -6.28
N MET A 400 48.81 37.49 -7.51
CA MET A 400 49.58 37.88 -8.70
C MET A 400 49.51 39.40 -8.97
N SER A 401 48.55 40.10 -8.40
CA SER A 401 48.31 41.55 -8.57
C SER A 401 48.85 42.39 -7.41
N GLY A 402 49.40 41.79 -6.35
CA GLY A 402 50.08 42.44 -5.25
C GLY A 402 51.52 41.98 -5.13
#